data_b46b34bd6977579fb2dbab1cb8645480
#
_entry.id   b46b34bd6977579fb2dbab1cb8645480
#
_cell.length_a   1.000
_cell.length_b   1.000
_cell.length_c   1.000
_cell.angle_alpha   90.00
_cell.angle_beta   90.00
_cell.angle_gamma   90.00
#
_symmetry.space_group_name_H-M   'P 1'
#
loop_
_entity.id
_entity.type
_entity.pdbx_description
1 polymer ?
#
loop_
_entity_poly.entity_id
_entity_poly.type
_entity_poly.pdbx_seq_one_letter_code
_entity_poly.pdbx_strand_id
1 'polypeptide(L)'
;MNYSNLSPYRKKIYDKIKEYEKNGIFDKDVEDDPETIPLTPDKVDYLDKKLSSKIMNKIANRAAVSFYEKMIKNGDFVIKEIRGIENYRAVKCGAVITCNHFSILDNYAIYRAIRGEFKKGQNLYKVIREGNYTSFKGLFGLLFRHCNTLPLSSNPKTMVKFLKATKTLLARGEKILIYPEQAMWWNYRKPRPMKSGAFKIAVMGKAPVIPAFITMEDTEKLDADGAPVQAFTIHFLPAIYPKEDLSEKENAEYMKNANYEAWKKVYEDFYNIPLSYEQNEEEKLEERDKVSENIENAENAENS
;
A
#
# COMPACT_ATOMS: atom_id res chain seq x y z
N MET A 1 18.72 9.87 8.52
CA MET A 1 17.99 9.64 9.79
C MET A 1 18.97 9.24 10.87
N ASN A 2 18.93 9.89 12.03
CA ASN A 2 19.68 9.43 13.19
C ASN A 2 18.79 8.53 14.05
N TYR A 3 19.00 7.21 13.99
CA TYR A 3 18.25 6.21 14.73
C TYR A 3 18.94 5.76 16.03
N SER A 4 19.86 6.57 16.56
CA SER A 4 20.62 6.23 17.79
C SER A 4 19.72 6.05 19.02
N ASN A 5 18.55 6.68 19.04
CA ASN A 5 17.64 6.74 20.19
C ASN A 5 16.41 5.84 20.04
N LEU A 6 16.36 4.96 19.04
CA LEU A 6 15.23 4.06 18.84
C LEU A 6 15.03 3.10 20.00
N SER A 7 13.77 2.81 20.32
CA SER A 7 13.43 1.70 21.20
C SER A 7 14.02 0.39 20.67
N PRO A 8 14.37 -0.58 21.53
CA PRO A 8 14.92 -1.86 21.09
C PRO A 8 14.03 -2.58 20.07
N TYR A 9 12.71 -2.45 20.21
CA TYR A 9 11.74 -3.02 19.29
C TYR A 9 11.85 -2.38 17.89
N ARG A 10 11.86 -1.05 17.80
CA ARG A 10 11.97 -0.35 16.52
C ARG A 10 13.34 -0.54 15.88
N LYS A 11 14.39 -0.64 16.68
CA LYS A 11 15.73 -0.96 16.16
C LYS A 11 15.75 -2.33 15.50
N LYS A 12 15.16 -3.36 16.11
CA LYS A 12 15.03 -4.71 15.52
C LYS A 12 14.31 -4.67 14.16
N ILE A 13 13.21 -3.90 14.06
CA ILE A 13 12.45 -3.74 12.80
C ILE A 13 13.32 -3.05 11.74
N TYR A 14 14.00 -1.99 12.11
CA TYR A 14 14.88 -1.25 11.20
C TYR A 14 16.02 -2.11 10.66
N ASP A 15 16.67 -2.88 11.53
CA ASP A 15 17.75 -3.78 11.15
C ASP A 15 17.22 -4.90 10.20
N LYS A 16 16.01 -5.43 10.48
CA LYS A 16 15.34 -6.41 9.62
C LYS A 16 14.97 -5.84 8.24
N ILE A 17 14.54 -4.57 8.18
CA ILE A 17 14.29 -3.88 6.90
C ILE A 17 15.57 -3.81 6.07
N LYS A 18 16.69 -3.43 6.68
CA LYS A 18 17.99 -3.37 5.98
C LYS A 18 18.44 -4.74 5.49
N GLU A 19 18.33 -5.76 6.33
CA GLU A 19 18.64 -7.14 5.95
C GLU A 19 17.77 -7.59 4.77
N TYR A 20 16.47 -7.34 4.81
CA TYR A 20 15.56 -7.75 3.74
C TYR A 20 15.81 -6.98 2.45
N GLU A 21 16.09 -5.68 2.52
CA GLU A 21 16.46 -4.89 1.35
C GLU A 21 17.75 -5.42 0.71
N LYS A 22 18.79 -5.66 1.54
CA LYS A 22 20.09 -6.21 1.08
C LYS A 22 19.93 -7.57 0.38
N ASN A 23 19.00 -8.41 0.84
CA ASN A 23 18.74 -9.74 0.30
C ASN A 23 17.63 -9.77 -0.76
N GLY A 24 17.12 -8.61 -1.23
CA GLY A 24 16.04 -8.54 -2.22
C GLY A 24 14.70 -9.11 -1.76
N ILE A 25 14.47 -9.25 -0.44
CA ILE A 25 13.28 -9.87 0.16
C ILE A 25 12.24 -8.80 0.46
N PHE A 26 11.55 -8.26 -0.55
CA PHE A 26 10.68 -7.11 -0.40
C PHE A 26 9.23 -7.41 0.02
N ASP A 27 8.80 -8.66 0.02
CA ASP A 27 7.41 -9.07 0.24
C ASP A 27 7.16 -9.69 1.64
N LYS A 28 8.17 -9.72 2.48
CA LYS A 28 8.06 -10.26 3.85
C LYS A 28 7.73 -9.19 4.88
N ASP A 29 7.03 -9.62 5.92
CA ASP A 29 6.73 -8.77 7.06
C ASP A 29 7.95 -8.54 7.94
N VAL A 30 8.11 -7.29 8.36
CA VAL A 30 9.17 -6.88 9.28
C VAL A 30 8.67 -6.82 10.73
N GLU A 31 7.38 -6.67 10.92
CA GLU A 31 6.71 -6.72 12.23
C GLU A 31 6.02 -8.07 12.44
N ASP A 32 5.90 -8.49 13.69
CA ASP A 32 5.24 -9.72 14.06
C ASP A 32 3.72 -9.47 14.18
N ASP A 33 2.92 -10.17 13.38
CA ASP A 33 1.46 -10.12 13.41
C ASP A 33 0.89 -11.24 14.30
N PRO A 34 -0.30 -11.05 14.90
CA PRO A 34 -1.02 -12.14 15.56
C PRO A 34 -1.33 -13.29 14.60
N GLU A 35 -1.43 -14.50 15.14
CA GLU A 35 -1.84 -15.68 14.35
C GLU A 35 -3.17 -15.42 13.62
N THR A 36 -3.18 -15.70 12.33
CA THR A 36 -4.35 -15.47 11.48
C THR A 36 -5.42 -16.52 11.71
N ILE A 37 -6.63 -16.08 12.07
CA ILE A 37 -7.81 -16.94 12.15
C ILE A 37 -8.49 -16.93 10.77
N PRO A 38 -8.75 -18.09 10.13
CA PRO A 38 -9.39 -18.15 8.81
C PRO A 38 -10.77 -17.47 8.79
N LEU A 39 -11.00 -16.63 7.77
CA LEU A 39 -12.25 -15.89 7.59
C LEU A 39 -13.23 -16.66 6.70
N THR A 40 -14.35 -17.08 7.27
CA THR A 40 -15.40 -17.79 6.56
C THR A 40 -16.42 -16.82 5.92
N PRO A 41 -17.15 -17.26 4.85
CA PRO A 41 -18.06 -16.38 4.12
C PRO A 41 -19.20 -15.78 4.94
N ASP A 42 -19.64 -16.44 6.00
CA ASP A 42 -20.73 -16.01 6.89
C ASP A 42 -20.31 -14.90 7.85
N LYS A 43 -19.01 -14.76 8.12
CA LYS A 43 -18.45 -13.81 9.08
C LYS A 43 -18.12 -12.43 8.48
N VAL A 44 -18.30 -12.23 7.17
CA VAL A 44 -18.00 -10.96 6.51
C VAL A 44 -19.17 -10.45 5.67
N ASP A 45 -19.44 -9.13 5.78
CA ASP A 45 -20.44 -8.41 4.99
C ASP A 45 -19.75 -7.28 4.19
N TYR A 46 -19.11 -7.64 3.08
CA TYR A 46 -18.32 -6.71 2.25
C TYR A 46 -19.11 -5.51 1.70
N LEU A 47 -20.43 -5.61 1.60
CA LEU A 47 -21.27 -4.58 0.98
C LEU A 47 -22.21 -3.90 1.98
N ASP A 48 -22.01 -4.12 3.29
CA ASP A 48 -22.81 -3.54 4.37
C ASP A 48 -24.31 -3.74 4.17
N LYS A 49 -24.71 -4.94 3.77
CA LYS A 49 -26.14 -5.26 3.54
C LYS A 49 -26.92 -5.29 4.84
N LYS A 50 -26.30 -5.75 5.93
CA LYS A 50 -26.94 -5.83 7.25
C LYS A 50 -27.01 -4.45 7.90
N LEU A 51 -28.13 -4.16 8.58
CA LEU A 51 -28.29 -2.90 9.32
C LEU A 51 -27.22 -2.74 10.40
N SER A 52 -26.86 -3.84 11.09
CA SER A 52 -25.79 -3.85 12.08
C SER A 52 -24.44 -3.44 11.48
N SER A 53 -24.08 -3.94 10.28
CA SER A 53 -22.86 -3.54 9.57
C SER A 53 -22.85 -2.04 9.30
N LYS A 54 -23.95 -1.47 8.81
CA LYS A 54 -24.08 -0.03 8.53
C LYS A 54 -23.92 0.83 9.79
N ILE A 55 -24.51 0.41 10.91
CA ILE A 55 -24.41 1.12 12.19
C ILE A 55 -22.97 1.06 12.70
N MET A 56 -22.37 -0.12 12.73
CA MET A 56 -21.01 -0.34 13.21
C MET A 56 -19.99 0.42 12.36
N ASN A 57 -20.16 0.45 11.03
CA ASN A 57 -19.30 1.26 10.14
C ASN A 57 -19.40 2.76 10.45
N LYS A 58 -20.58 3.27 10.73
CA LYS A 58 -20.75 4.67 11.14
C LYS A 58 -19.99 4.97 12.45
N ILE A 59 -20.11 4.09 13.43
CA ILE A 59 -19.45 4.24 14.74
C ILE A 59 -17.94 4.18 14.56
N ALA A 60 -17.44 3.14 13.86
CA ALA A 60 -16.02 2.93 13.66
C ALA A 60 -15.36 4.06 12.86
N ASN A 61 -15.98 4.52 11.78
CA ASN A 61 -15.46 5.65 10.99
C ASN A 61 -15.42 6.95 11.81
N ARG A 62 -16.41 7.23 12.68
CA ARG A 62 -16.36 8.38 13.58
C ARG A 62 -15.24 8.25 14.61
N ALA A 63 -15.09 7.06 15.21
CA ALA A 63 -14.00 6.79 16.15
C ALA A 63 -12.62 6.94 15.49
N ALA A 64 -12.44 6.41 14.27
CA ALA A 64 -11.22 6.58 13.50
C ALA A 64 -10.91 8.05 13.22
N VAL A 65 -11.88 8.82 12.73
CA VAL A 65 -11.71 10.26 12.48
C VAL A 65 -11.32 10.99 13.75
N SER A 66 -12.02 10.73 14.86
CA SER A 66 -11.71 11.38 16.16
C SER A 66 -10.30 11.04 16.64
N PHE A 67 -9.89 9.76 16.52
CA PHE A 67 -8.57 9.29 16.93
C PHE A 67 -7.45 9.96 16.11
N TYR A 68 -7.52 9.88 14.79
CA TYR A 68 -6.47 10.42 13.92
C TYR A 68 -6.43 11.95 13.89
N GLU A 69 -7.59 12.65 13.95
CA GLU A 69 -7.60 14.11 14.05
C GLU A 69 -7.00 14.60 15.39
N LYS A 70 -7.16 13.83 16.48
CA LYS A 70 -6.46 14.11 17.75
C LYS A 70 -4.94 13.96 17.58
N MET A 71 -4.47 12.93 16.90
CA MET A 71 -3.03 12.76 16.60
C MET A 71 -2.50 13.93 15.76
N ILE A 72 -3.24 14.36 14.74
CA ILE A 72 -2.88 15.52 13.91
C ILE A 72 -2.78 16.77 14.77
N LYS A 73 -3.78 17.04 15.62
CA LYS A 73 -3.78 18.19 16.53
C LYS A 73 -2.60 18.21 17.49
N ASN A 74 -2.18 17.03 17.96
CA ASN A 74 -1.04 16.89 18.86
C ASN A 74 0.32 16.90 18.12
N GLY A 75 0.34 16.89 16.79
CA GLY A 75 1.57 16.78 16.00
C GLY A 75 2.20 15.38 16.01
N ASP A 76 1.43 14.34 16.41
CA ASP A 76 1.84 12.93 16.36
C ASP A 76 1.63 12.31 14.96
N PHE A 77 0.89 13.04 14.12
CA PHE A 77 0.63 12.71 12.73
C PHE A 77 0.62 14.00 11.91
N VAL A 78 1.54 14.15 10.98
CA VAL A 78 1.74 15.38 10.21
C VAL A 78 1.48 15.11 8.73
N ILE A 79 0.47 15.78 8.17
CA ILE A 79 0.25 15.87 6.73
C ILE A 79 0.72 17.27 6.31
N LYS A 80 1.88 17.33 5.66
CA LYS A 80 2.53 18.58 5.26
C LYS A 80 1.88 19.16 4.01
N GLU A 81 1.63 18.31 3.01
CA GLU A 81 1.15 18.76 1.70
C GLU A 81 0.38 17.65 0.96
N ILE A 82 -0.53 18.06 0.08
CA ILE A 82 -1.22 17.19 -0.88
C ILE A 82 -0.96 17.75 -2.27
N ARG A 83 -0.30 16.96 -3.13
CA ARG A 83 0.05 17.30 -4.51
C ARG A 83 -0.76 16.47 -5.51
N GLY A 84 -1.13 17.07 -6.63
CA GLY A 84 -1.80 16.37 -7.73
C GLY A 84 -3.22 15.91 -7.41
N ILE A 85 -3.93 16.55 -6.47
CA ILE A 85 -5.32 16.19 -6.12
C ILE A 85 -6.27 16.30 -7.32
N GLU A 86 -5.94 17.12 -8.32
CA GLU A 86 -6.64 17.23 -9.59
C GLU A 86 -6.67 15.92 -10.38
N ASN A 87 -5.63 15.08 -10.28
CA ASN A 87 -5.59 13.75 -10.88
C ASN A 87 -6.65 12.83 -10.25
N TYR A 88 -6.86 12.91 -8.94
CA TYR A 88 -7.96 12.22 -8.27
C TYR A 88 -9.31 12.78 -8.72
N ARG A 89 -9.46 14.11 -8.78
CA ARG A 89 -10.69 14.79 -9.21
C ARG A 89 -11.08 14.48 -10.65
N ALA A 90 -10.11 14.22 -11.51
CA ALA A 90 -10.36 13.88 -12.91
C ALA A 90 -11.10 12.53 -13.06
N VAL A 91 -10.95 11.60 -12.11
CA VAL A 91 -11.55 10.26 -12.16
C VAL A 91 -12.95 10.26 -11.54
N LYS A 92 -13.97 10.31 -12.37
CA LYS A 92 -15.39 10.39 -11.94
C LYS A 92 -16.05 9.05 -11.67
N CYS A 93 -15.46 7.93 -12.12
CA CYS A 93 -15.91 6.55 -11.90
C CYS A 93 -15.27 5.91 -10.67
N GLY A 94 -15.60 4.64 -10.39
CA GLY A 94 -14.86 3.83 -9.43
C GLY A 94 -13.41 3.67 -9.84
N ALA A 95 -12.52 3.56 -8.86
CA ALA A 95 -11.09 3.40 -9.13
C ALA A 95 -10.39 2.63 -8.02
N VAL A 96 -9.32 1.93 -8.37
CA VAL A 96 -8.35 1.44 -7.40
C VAL A 96 -7.34 2.56 -7.14
N ILE A 97 -7.12 2.88 -5.87
CA ILE A 97 -6.02 3.76 -5.45
C ILE A 97 -4.91 2.84 -4.94
N THR A 98 -3.72 2.96 -5.48
CA THR A 98 -2.53 2.28 -4.95
C THR A 98 -1.75 3.24 -4.08
N CYS A 99 -1.11 2.74 -3.01
CA CYS A 99 -0.22 3.54 -2.17
C CYS A 99 0.93 2.67 -1.65
N ASN A 100 2.10 3.27 -1.40
CA ASN A 100 3.19 2.63 -0.66
C ASN A 100 2.78 2.39 0.80
N HIS A 101 3.29 1.32 1.41
CA HIS A 101 2.84 0.87 2.74
C HIS A 101 3.99 0.89 3.75
N PHE A 102 4.01 1.93 4.59
CA PHE A 102 5.11 2.18 5.53
C PHE A 102 4.64 2.53 6.95
N SER A 103 3.34 2.74 7.16
CA SER A 103 2.79 3.14 8.46
C SER A 103 1.32 2.77 8.59
N ILE A 104 0.86 2.54 9.81
CA ILE A 104 -0.57 2.44 10.12
C ILE A 104 -1.35 3.73 9.85
N LEU A 105 -0.63 4.86 9.66
CA LEU A 105 -1.19 6.19 9.41
C LEU A 105 -1.46 6.44 7.92
N ASP A 106 -0.82 5.71 7.01
CA ASP A 106 -0.88 5.96 5.57
C ASP A 106 -2.31 5.84 4.99
N ASN A 107 -3.09 4.88 5.49
CA ASN A 107 -4.48 4.71 5.05
C ASN A 107 -5.37 5.92 5.45
N TYR A 108 -5.13 6.50 6.64
CA TYR A 108 -5.86 7.70 7.05
C TYR A 108 -5.34 8.94 6.32
N ALA A 109 -4.05 9.02 6.00
CA ALA A 109 -3.49 10.09 5.17
C ALA A 109 -4.21 10.18 3.82
N ILE A 110 -4.36 9.05 3.11
CA ILE A 110 -5.12 8.99 1.84
C ILE A 110 -6.58 9.38 2.07
N TYR A 111 -7.26 8.79 3.08
CA TYR A 111 -8.65 9.14 3.39
C TYR A 111 -8.80 10.64 3.68
N ARG A 112 -7.92 11.21 4.50
CA ARG A 112 -7.95 12.63 4.88
C ARG A 112 -7.77 13.55 3.69
N ALA A 113 -6.91 13.15 2.74
CA ALA A 113 -6.65 13.92 1.53
C ALA A 113 -7.86 13.99 0.58
N ILE A 114 -8.65 12.91 0.50
CA ILE A 114 -9.73 12.81 -0.49
C ILE A 114 -11.15 12.92 0.08
N ARG A 115 -11.32 12.91 1.41
CA ARG A 115 -12.68 12.90 2.03
C ARG A 115 -13.53 14.10 1.67
N GLY A 116 -12.91 15.25 1.39
CA GLY A 116 -13.61 16.45 0.94
C GLY A 116 -14.13 16.37 -0.50
N GLU A 117 -13.64 15.41 -1.26
CA GLU A 117 -13.99 15.17 -2.67
C GLU A 117 -15.11 14.12 -2.83
N PHE A 118 -15.54 13.47 -1.74
CA PHE A 118 -16.56 12.43 -1.81
C PHE A 118 -17.92 12.98 -2.20
N LYS A 119 -18.56 12.32 -3.15
CA LYS A 119 -19.99 12.52 -3.41
C LYS A 119 -20.81 11.98 -2.23
N LYS A 120 -22.03 12.44 -2.10
CA LYS A 120 -22.95 11.94 -1.05
C LYS A 120 -23.07 10.41 -1.12
N GLY A 121 -22.70 9.74 -0.04
CA GLY A 121 -22.75 8.27 0.08
C GLY A 121 -21.52 7.55 -0.47
N GLN A 122 -20.56 8.24 -1.07
CA GLN A 122 -19.30 7.65 -1.53
C GLN A 122 -18.35 7.41 -0.36
N ASN A 123 -17.54 6.35 -0.45
CA ASN A 123 -16.58 5.93 0.58
C ASN A 123 -15.26 5.53 -0.03
N LEU A 124 -14.22 5.49 0.81
CA LEU A 124 -12.97 4.81 0.56
C LEU A 124 -12.99 3.45 1.23
N TYR A 125 -12.95 2.39 0.45
CA TYR A 125 -12.76 1.03 0.93
C TYR A 125 -11.27 0.69 0.97
N LYS A 126 -10.86 -0.16 1.92
CA LYS A 126 -9.44 -0.52 2.12
C LYS A 126 -9.28 -2.04 2.13
N VAL A 127 -8.46 -2.55 1.21
CA VAL A 127 -8.10 -3.97 1.24
C VAL A 127 -7.14 -4.21 2.40
N ILE A 128 -7.43 -5.21 3.23
CA ILE A 128 -6.63 -5.57 4.39
C ILE A 128 -6.35 -7.08 4.41
N ARG A 129 -5.36 -7.49 5.18
CA ARG A 129 -5.08 -8.91 5.42
C ARG A 129 -6.18 -9.56 6.24
N GLU A 130 -6.34 -10.87 6.08
CA GLU A 130 -7.25 -11.70 6.85
C GLU A 130 -7.02 -11.58 8.36
N GLY A 131 -5.77 -11.66 8.80
CA GLY A 131 -5.37 -11.55 10.21
C GLY A 131 -5.74 -10.21 10.84
N ASN A 132 -5.63 -9.10 10.10
CA ASN A 132 -6.04 -7.79 10.60
C ASN A 132 -7.54 -7.75 10.95
N TYR A 133 -8.36 -8.40 10.14
CA TYR A 133 -9.80 -8.47 10.37
C TYR A 133 -10.18 -9.43 11.49
N THR A 134 -9.50 -10.58 11.59
CA THR A 134 -9.93 -11.69 12.46
C THR A 134 -9.26 -11.70 13.83
N SER A 135 -8.02 -11.24 13.95
CA SER A 135 -7.18 -11.49 15.12
C SER A 135 -7.02 -10.30 16.07
N PHE A 136 -7.18 -9.08 15.57
CA PHE A 136 -7.05 -7.89 16.40
C PHE A 136 -8.27 -7.65 17.30
N LYS A 137 -8.02 -7.18 18.54
CA LYS A 137 -9.02 -6.85 19.57
C LYS A 137 -9.05 -5.33 19.84
N GLY A 138 -9.97 -4.90 20.71
CA GLY A 138 -10.07 -3.50 21.14
C GLY A 138 -10.38 -2.52 20.01
N LEU A 139 -9.85 -1.30 20.11
CA LEU A 139 -10.08 -0.24 19.14
C LEU A 139 -9.63 -0.63 17.72
N PHE A 140 -8.41 -1.14 17.58
CA PHE A 140 -7.91 -1.55 16.26
C PHE A 140 -8.75 -2.67 15.65
N GLY A 141 -9.18 -3.65 16.44
CA GLY A 141 -10.09 -4.69 15.97
C GLY A 141 -11.45 -4.13 15.51
N LEU A 142 -11.98 -3.10 16.18
CA LEU A 142 -13.17 -2.39 15.72
C LEU A 142 -12.94 -1.69 14.39
N LEU A 143 -11.81 -0.96 14.27
CA LEU A 143 -11.46 -0.24 13.05
C LEU A 143 -11.23 -1.19 11.87
N PHE A 144 -10.47 -2.27 12.07
CA PHE A 144 -10.21 -3.27 11.03
C PHE A 144 -11.47 -4.00 10.56
N ARG A 145 -12.48 -4.15 11.41
CA ARG A 145 -13.75 -4.80 10.99
C ARG A 145 -14.77 -3.84 10.38
N HIS A 146 -14.70 -2.55 10.69
CA HIS A 146 -15.84 -1.65 10.42
C HIS A 146 -15.49 -0.31 9.77
N CYS A 147 -14.23 -0.07 9.37
CA CYS A 147 -13.86 1.16 8.66
C CYS A 147 -13.84 0.98 7.13
N ASN A 148 -14.92 0.45 6.54
CA ASN A 148 -15.00 0.15 5.11
C ASN A 148 -13.84 -0.72 4.64
N THR A 149 -13.55 -1.78 5.36
CA THR A 149 -12.46 -2.70 5.09
C THR A 149 -12.93 -3.89 4.25
N LEU A 150 -12.06 -4.35 3.39
CA LEU A 150 -12.23 -5.49 2.50
C LEU A 150 -11.15 -6.53 2.82
N PRO A 151 -11.37 -7.40 3.81
CA PRO A 151 -10.38 -8.42 4.16
C PRO A 151 -10.20 -9.41 3.02
N LEU A 152 -8.95 -9.71 2.70
CA LEU A 152 -8.58 -10.89 1.92
C LEU A 152 -8.92 -12.15 2.72
N SER A 153 -8.91 -13.30 2.08
CA SER A 153 -9.13 -14.57 2.78
C SER A 153 -8.38 -15.73 2.12
N SER A 154 -7.86 -16.62 2.95
CA SER A 154 -7.34 -17.91 2.53
C SER A 154 -8.46 -18.90 2.11
N ASN A 155 -9.72 -18.64 2.52
CA ASN A 155 -10.87 -19.44 2.14
C ASN A 155 -11.35 -19.08 0.72
N PRO A 156 -11.36 -20.05 -0.25
CA PRO A 156 -11.72 -19.77 -1.65
C PRO A 156 -13.14 -19.19 -1.82
N LYS A 157 -14.12 -19.64 -1.02
CA LYS A 157 -15.51 -19.13 -1.08
C LYS A 157 -15.59 -17.69 -0.61
N THR A 158 -14.83 -17.33 0.41
CA THR A 158 -14.71 -15.94 0.90
C THR A 158 -14.00 -15.07 -0.12
N MET A 159 -12.93 -15.57 -0.76
CA MET A 159 -12.23 -14.84 -1.81
C MET A 159 -13.11 -14.56 -3.03
N VAL A 160 -13.96 -15.51 -3.45
CA VAL A 160 -14.96 -15.26 -4.52
C VAL A 160 -15.93 -14.15 -4.12
N LYS A 161 -16.39 -14.12 -2.86
CA LYS A 161 -17.25 -13.03 -2.35
C LYS A 161 -16.50 -11.68 -2.37
N PHE A 162 -15.24 -11.66 -1.96
CA PHE A 162 -14.38 -10.47 -2.01
C PHE A 162 -14.28 -9.91 -3.44
N LEU A 163 -13.94 -10.74 -4.42
CA LEU A 163 -13.83 -10.32 -5.82
C LEU A 163 -15.16 -9.80 -6.40
N LYS A 164 -16.28 -10.44 -6.08
CA LYS A 164 -17.60 -9.94 -6.46
C LYS A 164 -17.93 -8.60 -5.80
N ALA A 165 -17.55 -8.42 -4.54
CA ALA A 165 -17.77 -7.18 -3.83
C ALA A 165 -16.92 -6.03 -4.39
N THR A 166 -15.64 -6.26 -4.67
CA THR A 166 -14.77 -5.23 -5.27
C THR A 166 -15.30 -4.77 -6.64
N LYS A 167 -15.72 -5.71 -7.50
CA LYS A 167 -16.37 -5.38 -8.78
C LYS A 167 -17.64 -4.54 -8.59
N THR A 168 -18.48 -4.92 -7.62
CA THR A 168 -19.72 -4.17 -7.32
C THR A 168 -19.42 -2.76 -6.81
N LEU A 169 -18.44 -2.60 -5.93
CA LEU A 169 -18.05 -1.31 -5.37
C LEU A 169 -17.47 -0.39 -6.45
N LEU A 170 -16.59 -0.90 -7.32
CA LEU A 170 -16.06 -0.14 -8.46
C LEU A 170 -17.17 0.31 -9.41
N ALA A 171 -18.13 -0.56 -9.71
CA ALA A 171 -19.29 -0.21 -10.55
C ALA A 171 -20.20 0.86 -9.92
N ARG A 172 -20.23 0.97 -8.57
CA ARG A 172 -20.96 2.03 -7.83
C ARG A 172 -20.21 3.37 -7.79
N GLY A 173 -18.99 3.44 -8.31
CA GLY A 173 -18.16 4.65 -8.27
C GLY A 173 -17.30 4.77 -7.01
N GLU A 174 -17.25 3.73 -6.15
CA GLU A 174 -16.45 3.73 -4.93
C GLU A 174 -14.95 3.68 -5.24
N LYS A 175 -14.15 4.12 -4.26
CA LYS A 175 -12.69 4.03 -4.34
C LYS A 175 -12.19 2.90 -3.45
N ILE A 176 -11.23 2.11 -3.96
CA ILE A 176 -10.65 0.99 -3.23
C ILE A 176 -9.15 1.21 -3.08
N LEU A 177 -8.67 1.43 -1.86
CA LEU A 177 -7.26 1.55 -1.54
C LEU A 177 -6.64 0.16 -1.41
N ILE A 178 -5.55 -0.06 -2.12
CA ILE A 178 -4.78 -1.30 -2.09
C ILE A 178 -3.30 -0.98 -2.02
N TYR A 179 -2.58 -1.67 -1.16
CA TYR A 179 -1.13 -1.61 -1.04
C TYR A 179 -0.50 -2.74 -1.87
N PRO A 180 0.00 -2.46 -3.09
CA PRO A 180 0.52 -3.51 -3.97
C PRO A 180 1.84 -4.12 -3.48
N GLU A 181 2.52 -3.47 -2.55
CA GLU A 181 3.72 -3.97 -1.86
C GLU A 181 3.42 -5.05 -0.83
N GLN A 182 2.16 -5.20 -0.40
CA GLN A 182 1.59 -6.14 0.56
C GLN A 182 2.06 -5.93 2.01
N ALA A 183 3.34 -6.11 2.30
CA ALA A 183 3.90 -5.94 3.64
C ALA A 183 4.03 -4.45 4.00
N MET A 184 3.84 -4.10 5.28
CA MET A 184 4.14 -2.77 5.79
C MET A 184 5.59 -2.73 6.27
N TRP A 185 6.39 -1.77 5.74
CA TRP A 185 7.77 -1.56 6.16
C TRP A 185 7.90 -0.20 6.83
N TRP A 186 8.02 -0.20 8.13
CA TRP A 186 7.99 1.01 8.96
C TRP A 186 8.96 2.11 8.48
N ASN A 187 8.41 3.27 8.15
CA ASN A 187 9.12 4.47 7.67
C ASN A 187 10.05 4.23 6.45
N TYR A 188 9.82 3.17 5.68
CA TYR A 188 10.59 2.88 4.49
C TYR A 188 10.18 3.80 3.33
N ARG A 189 11.15 4.52 2.77
CA ARG A 189 10.91 5.62 1.82
C ARG A 189 10.91 5.21 0.36
N LYS A 190 11.60 4.11 0.01
CA LYS A 190 11.72 3.66 -1.37
C LYS A 190 10.45 2.92 -1.81
N PRO A 191 10.00 3.08 -3.08
CA PRO A 191 8.96 2.19 -3.60
C PRO A 191 9.49 0.76 -3.67
N ARG A 192 8.69 -0.23 -3.27
CA ARG A 192 9.06 -1.64 -3.33
C ARG A 192 8.41 -2.34 -4.52
N PRO A 193 8.94 -3.49 -4.98
CA PRO A 193 8.33 -4.30 -6.02
C PRO A 193 6.87 -4.63 -5.74
N MET A 194 6.01 -4.47 -6.75
CA MET A 194 4.57 -4.59 -6.62
C MET A 194 4.06 -5.95 -7.04
N LYS A 195 3.09 -6.49 -6.30
CA LYS A 195 2.30 -7.66 -6.70
C LYS A 195 1.14 -7.24 -7.61
N SER A 196 0.73 -8.13 -8.52
CA SER A 196 -0.28 -7.82 -9.55
C SER A 196 -1.73 -7.74 -9.05
N GLY A 197 -2.02 -8.08 -7.78
CA GLY A 197 -3.38 -8.21 -7.25
C GLY A 197 -4.24 -6.95 -7.39
N ALA A 198 -3.70 -5.78 -7.08
CA ALA A 198 -4.40 -4.50 -7.19
C ALA A 198 -4.83 -4.22 -8.64
N PHE A 199 -3.93 -4.47 -9.58
CA PHE A 199 -4.13 -4.21 -11.01
C PHE A 199 -5.12 -5.21 -11.62
N LYS A 200 -5.09 -6.48 -11.22
CA LYS A 200 -6.10 -7.47 -11.61
C LYS A 200 -7.50 -7.08 -11.15
N ILE A 201 -7.65 -6.53 -9.93
CA ILE A 201 -8.92 -6.02 -9.42
C ILE A 201 -9.40 -4.83 -10.26
N ALA A 202 -8.51 -3.91 -10.63
CA ALA A 202 -8.84 -2.78 -11.48
C ALA A 202 -9.32 -3.24 -12.88
N VAL A 203 -8.58 -4.13 -13.53
CA VAL A 203 -8.92 -4.69 -14.85
C VAL A 203 -10.26 -5.43 -14.79
N MET A 204 -10.47 -6.33 -13.83
CA MET A 204 -11.73 -7.05 -13.63
C MET A 204 -12.92 -6.10 -13.42
N GLY A 205 -12.70 -4.97 -12.76
CA GLY A 205 -13.69 -3.92 -12.51
C GLY A 205 -13.84 -2.93 -13.68
N LYS A 206 -13.05 -3.05 -14.76
CA LYS A 206 -12.94 -2.07 -15.86
C LYS A 206 -12.71 -0.65 -15.31
N ALA A 207 -11.90 -0.54 -14.26
CA ALA A 207 -11.65 0.69 -13.54
C ALA A 207 -10.20 1.16 -13.71
N PRO A 208 -9.92 2.46 -13.68
CA PRO A 208 -8.56 2.96 -13.66
C PRO A 208 -7.89 2.70 -12.31
N VAL A 209 -6.55 2.72 -12.31
CA VAL A 209 -5.71 2.86 -11.13
C VAL A 209 -5.31 4.32 -10.98
N ILE A 210 -5.48 4.87 -9.79
CA ILE A 210 -4.92 6.18 -9.40
C ILE A 210 -3.69 5.89 -8.53
N PRO A 211 -2.47 6.03 -9.05
CA PRO A 211 -1.28 5.88 -8.23
C PRO A 211 -1.22 7.01 -7.20
N ALA A 212 -1.09 6.65 -5.93
CA ALA A 212 -0.72 7.59 -4.88
C ALA A 212 0.61 7.15 -4.28
N PHE A 213 1.49 8.09 -3.96
CA PHE A 213 2.74 7.84 -3.28
C PHE A 213 2.91 8.85 -2.15
N ILE A 214 3.33 8.40 -0.97
CA ILE A 214 3.58 9.28 0.17
C ILE A 214 5.08 9.35 0.39
N THR A 215 5.61 10.56 0.28
CA THR A 215 6.99 10.88 0.68
C THR A 215 7.01 11.41 2.12
N MET A 216 8.14 11.25 2.78
CA MET A 216 8.30 11.54 4.21
C MET A 216 9.52 12.40 4.49
N GLU A 217 9.38 13.33 5.42
CA GLU A 217 10.46 14.13 5.97
C GLU A 217 10.47 14.01 7.50
N ASP A 218 11.66 13.97 8.10
CA ASP A 218 11.80 13.96 9.55
C ASP A 218 11.37 15.31 10.14
N THR A 219 10.56 15.29 11.20
CA THR A 219 10.30 16.48 12.02
C THR A 219 11.23 16.53 13.23
N GLU A 220 11.24 17.63 13.95
CA GLU A 220 11.98 17.76 15.22
C GLU A 220 11.33 16.94 16.36
N LYS A 221 10.03 16.66 16.26
CA LYS A 221 9.31 15.89 17.26
C LYS A 221 9.66 14.41 17.19
N LEU A 222 9.96 13.81 18.32
CA LEU A 222 10.13 12.36 18.43
C LEU A 222 8.81 11.70 18.84
N ASP A 223 8.58 10.50 18.34
CA ASP A 223 7.51 9.63 18.78
C ASP A 223 7.87 8.87 20.07
N ALA A 224 6.96 8.02 20.57
CA ALA A 224 7.16 7.23 21.78
C ALA A 224 8.30 6.19 21.65
N ASP A 225 8.69 5.84 20.43
CA ASP A 225 9.77 4.91 20.12
C ASP A 225 11.13 5.61 19.89
N GLY A 226 11.18 6.93 20.04
CA GLY A 226 12.39 7.74 19.85
C GLY A 226 12.72 8.04 18.39
N ALA A 227 11.81 7.76 17.46
CA ALA A 227 11.96 8.11 16.06
C ALA A 227 11.37 9.50 15.75
N PRO A 228 11.93 10.24 14.77
CA PRO A 228 11.29 11.44 14.28
C PRO A 228 9.89 11.16 13.73
N VAL A 229 8.90 11.91 14.18
CA VAL A 229 7.57 11.93 13.56
C VAL A 229 7.74 12.34 12.10
N GLN A 230 7.13 11.60 11.19
CA GLN A 230 7.26 11.86 9.76
C GLN A 230 6.21 12.87 9.29
N ALA A 231 6.65 13.90 8.56
CA ALA A 231 5.78 14.81 7.83
C ALA A 231 5.50 14.24 6.43
N PHE A 232 4.24 13.94 6.14
CA PHE A 232 3.80 13.29 4.91
C PHE A 232 3.47 14.31 3.83
N THR A 233 4.06 14.15 2.63
CA THR A 233 3.57 14.76 1.40
C THR A 233 2.89 13.68 0.56
N ILE A 234 1.60 13.85 0.28
CA ILE A 234 0.79 12.88 -0.45
C ILE A 234 0.73 13.29 -1.91
N HIS A 235 1.17 12.43 -2.81
CA HIS A 235 1.17 12.67 -4.26
C HIS A 235 0.10 11.82 -4.92
N PHE A 236 -0.87 12.44 -5.61
CA PHE A 236 -1.79 11.77 -6.52
C PHE A 236 -1.29 11.95 -7.95
N LEU A 237 -1.10 10.85 -8.67
CA LEU A 237 -0.51 10.84 -9.99
C LEU A 237 -1.59 10.61 -11.06
N PRO A 238 -1.31 10.89 -12.35
CA PRO A 238 -2.25 10.65 -13.43
C PRO A 238 -2.79 9.23 -13.43
N ALA A 239 -4.10 9.09 -13.62
CA ALA A 239 -4.76 7.80 -13.60
C ALA A 239 -4.33 6.93 -14.79
N ILE A 240 -4.12 5.64 -14.53
CA ILE A 240 -3.75 4.63 -15.51
C ILE A 240 -5.00 3.83 -15.85
N TYR A 241 -5.40 3.88 -17.11
CA TYR A 241 -6.58 3.17 -17.62
C TYR A 241 -6.19 1.86 -18.30
N PRO A 242 -7.03 0.81 -18.19
CA PRO A 242 -6.82 -0.40 -18.99
C PRO A 242 -6.96 -0.07 -20.50
N LYS A 243 -6.17 -0.71 -21.35
CA LYS A 243 -6.18 -0.57 -22.80
C LYS A 243 -7.08 -1.63 -23.44
N GLU A 244 -7.83 -1.27 -24.46
CA GLU A 244 -8.79 -2.17 -25.12
C GLU A 244 -8.11 -3.28 -25.94
N ASP A 245 -6.92 -3.00 -26.46
CA ASP A 245 -6.11 -3.89 -27.29
C ASP A 245 -5.30 -4.93 -26.51
N LEU A 246 -5.27 -4.83 -25.17
CA LEU A 246 -4.54 -5.76 -24.30
C LEU A 246 -5.48 -6.75 -23.61
N SER A 247 -5.03 -7.99 -23.46
CA SER A 247 -5.69 -8.98 -22.61
C SER A 247 -5.71 -8.54 -21.13
N GLU A 248 -6.55 -9.16 -20.30
CA GLU A 248 -6.63 -8.86 -18.86
C GLU A 248 -5.26 -9.03 -18.17
N LYS A 249 -4.49 -10.04 -18.54
CA LYS A 249 -3.15 -10.30 -17.98
C LYS A 249 -2.16 -9.21 -18.39
N GLU A 250 -2.14 -8.85 -19.66
CA GLU A 250 -1.26 -7.81 -20.18
C GLU A 250 -1.62 -6.43 -19.59
N ASN A 251 -2.91 -6.13 -19.48
CA ASN A 251 -3.38 -4.90 -18.84
C ASN A 251 -2.93 -4.81 -17.38
N ALA A 252 -3.05 -5.90 -16.61
CA ALA A 252 -2.61 -5.91 -15.21
C ALA A 252 -1.11 -5.65 -15.10
N GLU A 253 -0.31 -6.21 -15.99
CA GLU A 253 1.15 -5.99 -16.01
C GLU A 253 1.50 -4.59 -16.49
N TYR A 254 0.86 -4.10 -17.57
CA TYR A 254 1.01 -2.73 -18.03
C TYR A 254 0.72 -1.71 -16.93
N MET A 255 -0.45 -1.83 -16.27
CA MET A 255 -0.84 -0.89 -15.22
C MET A 255 0.11 -0.97 -14.01
N LYS A 256 0.61 -2.17 -13.67
CA LYS A 256 1.59 -2.37 -12.60
C LYS A 256 2.90 -1.64 -12.90
N ASN A 257 3.42 -1.84 -14.09
CA ASN A 257 4.70 -1.24 -14.51
C ASN A 257 4.58 0.29 -14.61
N ALA A 258 3.50 0.81 -15.22
CA ALA A 258 3.24 2.23 -15.29
C ALA A 258 3.09 2.88 -13.88
N ASN A 259 2.44 2.16 -12.96
CA ASN A 259 2.33 2.63 -11.57
C ASN A 259 3.69 2.66 -10.87
N TYR A 260 4.51 1.64 -11.05
CA TYR A 260 5.85 1.58 -10.46
C TYR A 260 6.74 2.70 -10.96
N GLU A 261 6.79 2.93 -12.26
CA GLU A 261 7.55 4.03 -12.86
C GLU A 261 7.09 5.41 -12.35
N ALA A 262 5.77 5.59 -12.20
CA ALA A 262 5.22 6.82 -11.63
C ALA A 262 5.66 7.03 -10.16
N TRP A 263 5.68 5.98 -9.33
CA TRP A 263 6.17 6.07 -7.96
C TRP A 263 7.68 6.31 -7.89
N LYS A 264 8.44 5.58 -8.72
CA LYS A 264 9.90 5.77 -8.83
C LYS A 264 10.23 7.22 -9.14
N LYS A 265 9.55 7.80 -10.13
CA LYS A 265 9.76 9.20 -10.49
C LYS A 265 9.48 10.15 -9.33
N VAL A 266 8.39 9.97 -8.58
CA VAL A 266 8.09 10.80 -7.40
C VAL A 266 9.17 10.67 -6.34
N TYR A 267 9.65 9.45 -6.09
CA TYR A 267 10.73 9.20 -5.15
C TYR A 267 12.01 9.93 -5.57
N GLU A 268 12.44 9.77 -6.82
CA GLU A 268 13.66 10.38 -7.35
C GLU A 268 13.58 11.90 -7.37
N ASP A 269 12.45 12.45 -7.82
CA ASP A 269 12.23 13.91 -7.87
C ASP A 269 12.18 14.53 -6.46
N PHE A 270 11.56 13.86 -5.49
CA PHE A 270 11.37 14.40 -4.14
C PHE A 270 12.65 14.34 -3.31
N TYR A 271 13.35 13.21 -3.34
CA TYR A 271 14.57 13.03 -2.55
C TYR A 271 15.85 13.46 -3.29
N ASN A 272 15.74 13.78 -4.58
CA ASN A 272 16.86 14.15 -5.47
C ASN A 272 17.98 13.10 -5.48
N ILE A 273 17.60 11.83 -5.49
CA ILE A 273 18.51 10.68 -5.57
C ILE A 273 17.91 9.61 -6.49
N PRO A 274 18.73 8.89 -7.29
CA PRO A 274 18.25 7.76 -8.06
C PRO A 274 17.76 6.63 -7.16
N LEU A 275 16.70 5.93 -7.59
CA LEU A 275 16.23 4.76 -6.87
C LEU A 275 17.25 3.61 -7.00
N SER A 276 17.78 3.20 -5.87
CA SER A 276 18.63 2.01 -5.76
C SER A 276 18.31 1.26 -4.47
N TYR A 277 18.48 -0.04 -4.48
CA TYR A 277 18.39 -0.89 -3.29
C TYR A 277 19.78 -1.34 -2.87
N GLU A 278 20.00 -1.49 -1.57
CA GLU A 278 21.22 -2.14 -1.08
C GLU A 278 21.19 -3.60 -1.55
N GLN A 279 22.11 -3.97 -2.43
CA GLN A 279 22.26 -5.36 -2.90
C GLN A 279 23.37 -6.06 -2.13
N ASN A 280 23.29 -7.38 -2.03
CA ASN A 280 24.36 -8.18 -1.47
C ASN A 280 25.59 -8.09 -2.40
N GLU A 281 26.77 -7.73 -1.87
CA GLU A 281 27.98 -7.63 -2.68
C GLU A 281 28.40 -8.98 -3.27
N GLU A 282 28.05 -10.09 -2.60
CA GLU A 282 28.31 -11.45 -3.10
C GLU A 282 27.50 -11.76 -4.36
N GLU A 283 26.20 -11.34 -4.43
CA GLU A 283 25.38 -11.52 -5.64
C GLU A 283 25.88 -10.66 -6.82
N LYS A 284 26.42 -9.47 -6.52
CA LYS A 284 27.04 -8.61 -7.56
C LYS A 284 28.31 -9.24 -8.14
N LEU A 285 29.07 -9.95 -7.32
CA LEU A 285 30.24 -10.69 -7.75
C LEU A 285 29.82 -11.90 -8.61
N GLU A 286 28.85 -12.69 -8.15
CA GLU A 286 28.33 -13.84 -8.92
C GLU A 286 27.68 -13.42 -10.26
N GLU A 287 26.97 -12.30 -10.32
CA GLU A 287 26.44 -11.78 -11.60
C GLU A 287 27.56 -11.30 -12.53
N ARG A 288 28.61 -10.65 -11.99
CA ARG A 288 29.78 -10.24 -12.78
C ARG A 288 30.53 -11.45 -13.31
N ASP A 289 30.72 -12.48 -12.50
CA ASP A 289 31.42 -13.71 -12.90
C ASP A 289 30.63 -14.47 -13.98
N LYS A 290 29.30 -14.59 -13.85
CA LYS A 290 28.41 -15.15 -14.88
C LYS A 290 28.41 -14.36 -16.19
N VAL A 291 28.46 -13.04 -16.12
CA VAL A 291 28.57 -12.19 -17.33
C VAL A 291 29.93 -12.37 -17.99
N SER A 292 31.00 -12.43 -17.20
CA SER A 292 32.36 -12.66 -17.69
C SER A 292 32.52 -14.04 -18.37
N GLU A 293 32.01 -15.11 -17.76
CA GLU A 293 31.96 -16.46 -18.34
C GLU A 293 31.16 -16.52 -19.66
N ASN A 294 30.01 -15.80 -19.72
CA ASN A 294 29.23 -15.77 -20.96
C ASN A 294 29.91 -15.01 -22.08
N ILE A 295 30.67 -13.96 -21.78
CA ILE A 295 31.49 -13.23 -22.78
C ILE A 295 32.62 -14.11 -23.28
N GLU A 296 33.36 -14.79 -22.40
CA GLU A 296 34.47 -15.68 -22.75
C GLU A 296 34.00 -16.89 -23.59
N ASN A 297 32.83 -17.44 -23.26
CA ASN A 297 32.19 -18.50 -24.04
C ASN A 297 31.75 -18.04 -25.44
N ALA A 298 31.26 -16.81 -25.56
CA ALA A 298 30.88 -16.23 -26.85
C ALA A 298 32.09 -15.93 -27.74
N GLU A 299 33.18 -15.40 -27.18
CA GLU A 299 34.43 -15.17 -27.91
C GLU A 299 35.12 -16.48 -28.37
N ASN A 300 35.03 -17.53 -27.55
CA ASN A 300 35.56 -18.85 -27.92
C ASN A 300 34.72 -19.55 -29.02
N ALA A 301 33.40 -19.25 -29.09
CA ALA A 301 32.52 -19.77 -30.12
C ALA A 301 32.69 -19.05 -31.49
N GLU A 302 33.13 -17.78 -31.50
CA GLU A 302 33.42 -17.03 -32.73
C GLU A 302 34.81 -17.37 -33.30
N ASN A 303 35.72 -17.95 -32.50
CA ASN A 303 37.08 -18.31 -32.91
C ASN A 303 37.23 -19.83 -33.29
N SER A 304 36.16 -20.59 -33.28
CA SER A 304 36.08 -22.00 -33.69
C SER A 304 35.34 -22.20 -35.00
#